data_0f23dd5c7326992d52ab304fc2e04186
#
_entry.id   0f23dd5c7326992d52ab304fc2e04186
#
_cell.length_a   1.000
_cell.length_b   1.000
_cell.length_c   1.000
_cell.angle_alpha   90.00
_cell.angle_beta   90.00
_cell.angle_gamma   90.00
#
_symmetry.space_group_name_H-M   'P 1'
#
loop_
_entity.id
_entity.type
_entity.pdbx_description
1 polymer ?
#
loop_
_entity_poly.entity_id
_entity_poly.type
_entity_poly.pdbx_seq_one_letter_code
_entity_poly.pdbx_strand_id
1 'polypeptide(L)' 'MTEAKRMAIADAADMIVGGYAFLRKGENITIVNLNKLDEHVMVISKDGKMLESSMDPIEQVIALNKWKQNAQFMEDEIA' A
#
# COMPACT_ATOMS: atom_id res chain seq x y z
N MET A 1 4.92 -14.01 -7.11
CA MET A 1 5.43 -13.86 -5.74
C MET A 1 5.09 -15.10 -4.91
N THR A 2 5.99 -15.55 -4.08
CA THR A 2 5.77 -16.74 -3.27
C THR A 2 4.87 -16.44 -2.05
N GLU A 3 4.29 -17.47 -1.47
CA GLU A 3 3.51 -17.38 -0.24
C GLU A 3 4.35 -16.78 0.89
N ALA A 4 5.62 -17.21 1.00
CA ALA A 4 6.52 -16.68 2.02
C ALA A 4 6.75 -15.18 1.87
N LYS A 5 6.89 -14.71 0.65
CA LYS A 5 7.08 -13.27 0.39
C LYS A 5 5.82 -12.48 0.70
N ARG A 6 4.65 -13.04 0.36
CA ARG A 6 3.37 -12.44 0.69
C ARG A 6 3.21 -12.27 2.21
N MET A 7 3.55 -13.32 2.97
CA MET A 7 3.47 -13.28 4.42
C MET A 7 4.46 -12.27 5.01
N ALA A 8 5.65 -12.18 4.45
CA ALA A 8 6.65 -11.22 4.89
C ALA A 8 6.17 -9.78 4.68
N ILE A 9 5.53 -9.50 3.54
CA ILE A 9 4.96 -8.19 3.25
C ILE A 9 3.83 -7.88 4.23
N ALA A 10 2.95 -8.85 4.47
CA ALA A 10 1.83 -8.67 5.39
C ALA A 10 2.32 -8.41 6.82
N ASP A 11 3.36 -9.12 7.25
CA ASP A 11 3.94 -8.93 8.58
C ASP A 11 4.61 -7.57 8.73
N ALA A 12 5.20 -7.05 7.66
CA ALA A 12 5.88 -5.77 7.67
C ALA A 12 4.94 -4.58 7.47
N ALA A 13 3.70 -4.84 7.07
CA ALA A 13 2.75 -3.77 6.75
C ALA A 13 2.33 -3.01 7.99
N ASP A 14 2.25 -1.70 7.86
CA ASP A 14 1.72 -0.83 8.91
C ASP A 14 0.20 -0.90 8.97
N MET A 15 -0.43 -1.24 7.85
CA MET A 15 -1.88 -1.35 7.76
C MET A 15 -2.24 -2.26 6.60
N ILE A 16 -3.31 -3.05 6.76
CA ILE A 16 -3.85 -3.88 5.68
C ILE A 16 -5.34 -3.61 5.58
N VAL A 17 -5.80 -3.21 4.40
CA VAL A 17 -7.20 -2.89 4.16
C VAL A 17 -7.62 -3.45 2.81
N GLY A 18 -8.66 -4.29 2.80
CA GLY A 18 -9.23 -4.78 1.56
C GLY A 18 -8.27 -5.56 0.67
N GLY A 19 -7.30 -6.25 1.26
CA GLY A 19 -6.31 -7.00 0.50
C GLY A 19 -5.11 -6.18 0.04
N TYR A 20 -5.05 -4.90 0.44
CA TYR A 20 -3.90 -4.04 0.15
C TYR A 20 -3.07 -3.84 1.41
N ALA A 21 -1.77 -4.04 1.33
CA ALA A 21 -0.84 -3.77 2.41
C ALA A 21 -0.20 -2.40 2.21
N PHE A 22 -0.18 -1.60 3.27
CA PHE A 22 0.39 -0.26 3.25
C PHE A 22 1.64 -0.25 4.13
N LEU A 23 2.80 0.01 3.51
CA LEU A 23 4.09 0.01 4.20
C LEU A 23 4.67 1.42 4.13
N ARG A 24 4.87 2.02 5.29
CA ARG A 24 5.47 3.34 5.35
C ARG A 24 6.99 3.24 5.36
N LYS A 25 7.61 3.95 4.42
CA LYS A 25 9.09 3.99 4.31
C LYS A 25 9.52 5.44 4.19
N GLY A 26 9.99 6.00 5.30
CA GLY A 26 10.37 7.40 5.34
C GLY A 26 9.15 8.29 5.06
N GLU A 27 9.22 9.08 4.00
CA GLU A 27 8.12 9.97 3.59
C GLU A 27 7.20 9.34 2.55
N ASN A 28 7.49 8.10 2.14
CA ASN A 28 6.72 7.43 1.11
C ASN A 28 5.92 6.26 1.67
N ILE A 29 4.87 5.88 0.96
CA ILE A 29 4.04 4.75 1.32
C ILE A 29 4.02 3.80 0.14
N THR A 30 4.37 2.54 0.38
CA THR A 30 4.30 1.49 -0.62
C THR A 30 2.99 0.72 -0.43
N ILE A 31 2.21 0.61 -1.49
CA ILE A 31 0.93 -0.11 -1.47
C ILE A 31 1.07 -1.35 -2.32
N VAL A 32 0.81 -2.52 -1.72
CA VAL A 32 0.94 -3.81 -2.40
C VAL A 32 -0.38 -4.53 -2.39
N ASN A 33 -0.84 -5.00 -3.55
CA ASN A 33 -2.03 -5.84 -3.63
C ASN A 33 -1.65 -7.27 -3.25
N LEU A 34 -2.07 -7.72 -2.08
CA LEU A 34 -1.73 -9.05 -1.55
C LEU A 34 -2.38 -10.20 -2.33
N ASN A 35 -3.40 -9.92 -3.12
CA ASN A 35 -4.09 -10.93 -3.91
C ASN A 35 -3.50 -11.09 -5.31
N LYS A 36 -2.74 -10.09 -5.77
CA LYS A 36 -2.09 -10.08 -7.08
C LYS A 36 -0.69 -9.55 -6.90
N LEU A 37 0.18 -10.39 -6.38
CA LEU A 37 1.50 -9.97 -5.91
C LEU A 37 2.50 -9.60 -7.00
N ASP A 38 2.34 -10.15 -8.19
CA ASP A 38 3.28 -9.87 -9.26
C ASP A 38 2.93 -8.56 -9.94
N GLU A 39 3.79 -7.57 -9.79
CA GLU A 39 3.67 -6.29 -10.48
C GLU A 39 2.47 -5.41 -10.10
N HIS A 40 1.84 -5.67 -8.93
CA HIS A 40 0.75 -4.82 -8.46
C HIS A 40 1.18 -4.01 -7.24
N VAL A 41 2.08 -3.08 -7.46
CA VAL A 41 2.68 -2.23 -6.42
C VAL A 41 2.55 -0.77 -6.82
N MET A 42 2.29 0.09 -5.84
CA MET A 42 2.24 1.53 -6.06
C MET A 42 2.97 2.23 -4.93
N VAL A 43 3.74 3.26 -5.26
CA VAL A 43 4.42 4.09 -4.26
C VAL A 43 3.84 5.50 -4.33
N ILE A 44 3.41 6.00 -3.19
CA ILE A 44 2.88 7.37 -3.09
C ILE A 44 3.65 8.13 -2.02
N SER A 45 3.62 9.46 -2.12
CA SER A 45 4.11 10.32 -1.05
C SER A 45 3.09 10.33 0.09
N LYS A 46 3.50 10.78 1.26
CA LYS A 46 2.59 10.91 2.40
C LYS A 46 1.43 11.86 2.12
N ASP A 47 1.55 12.70 1.10
CA ASP A 47 0.48 13.62 0.69
C ASP A 47 -0.50 13.00 -0.31
N GLY A 48 -0.25 11.74 -0.69
CA GLY A 48 -1.14 11.03 -1.61
C GLY A 48 -0.78 11.18 -3.07
N LYS A 49 0.40 11.72 -3.37
CA LYS A 49 0.86 11.90 -4.74
C LYS A 49 1.53 10.63 -5.24
N MET A 50 1.08 10.11 -6.38
CA MET A 50 1.66 8.91 -6.96
C MET A 50 3.07 9.18 -7.50
N LEU A 51 4.04 8.39 -7.05
CA LEU A 51 5.44 8.50 -7.46
C LEU A 51 5.80 7.43 -8.48
N GLU A 52 5.35 6.18 -8.25
CA GLU A 52 5.56 5.06 -9.13
C GLU A 52 4.37 4.13 -9.02
N SER A 53 4.08 3.37 -10.09
CA SER A 53 3.04 2.36 -10.03
C SER A 53 3.21 1.33 -11.13
N SER A 54 3.01 0.06 -10.80
CA SER A 54 2.84 -1.02 -11.76
C SER A 54 1.39 -1.50 -11.79
N MET A 55 0.49 -0.81 -11.09
CA MET A 55 -0.94 -1.10 -11.11
C MET A 55 -1.58 -0.43 -12.32
N ASP A 56 -2.67 -1.03 -12.83
CA ASP A 56 -3.44 -0.39 -13.91
C ASP A 56 -4.22 0.82 -13.36
N PRO A 57 -4.73 1.72 -14.23
CA PRO A 57 -5.41 2.94 -13.76
C PRO A 57 -6.60 2.70 -12.84
N ILE A 58 -7.36 1.64 -13.05
CA ILE A 58 -8.52 1.32 -12.22
C ILE A 58 -8.06 0.91 -10.82
N GLU A 59 -7.05 0.06 -10.75
CA GLU A 59 -6.49 -0.40 -9.48
C GLU A 59 -5.84 0.74 -8.71
N GLN A 60 -5.18 1.66 -9.41
CA GLN A 60 -4.61 2.86 -8.79
C GLN A 60 -5.67 3.67 -8.06
N VAL A 61 -6.84 3.86 -8.67
CA VAL A 61 -7.94 4.59 -8.05
C VAL A 61 -8.43 3.87 -6.80
N ILE A 62 -8.59 2.55 -6.87
CA ILE A 62 -9.05 1.75 -5.74
C ILE A 62 -8.05 1.84 -4.58
N ALA A 63 -6.77 1.66 -4.87
CA ALA A 63 -5.72 1.71 -3.85
C ALA A 63 -5.62 3.08 -3.20
N LEU A 64 -5.68 4.15 -4.00
CA LEU A 64 -5.64 5.52 -3.47
C LEU A 64 -6.85 5.84 -2.61
N ASN A 65 -8.04 5.37 -3.01
CA ASN A 65 -9.24 5.60 -2.19
C ASN A 65 -9.14 4.89 -0.85
N LYS A 66 -8.61 3.67 -0.83
CA LYS A 66 -8.42 2.95 0.43
C LYS A 66 -7.40 3.66 1.32
N TRP A 67 -6.33 4.19 0.75
CA TRP A 67 -5.35 4.95 1.50
C TRP A 67 -5.97 6.23 2.08
N LYS A 68 -6.71 6.98 1.27
CA LYS A 68 -7.35 8.23 1.73
C LYS A 68 -8.35 8.00 2.85
N GLN A 69 -9.11 6.92 2.78
CA GLN A 69 -10.09 6.57 3.81
C GLN A 69 -9.43 6.16 5.13
N ASN A 70 -8.22 5.66 5.09
CA ASN A 70 -7.56 5.07 6.25
C ASN A 70 -6.25 5.76 6.65
N ALA A 71 -5.84 6.79 5.94
CA ALA A 71 -4.56 7.46 6.19
C ALA A 71 -4.44 8.00 7.61
N GLN A 72 -5.53 8.50 8.17
CA GLN A 72 -5.54 9.02 9.53
C GLN A 72 -5.16 7.96 10.56
N PHE A 73 -5.52 6.71 10.32
CA PHE A 73 -5.17 5.62 11.24
C PHE A 73 -3.67 5.34 11.24
N MET A 74 -3.02 5.49 10.10
CA MET A 74 -1.57 5.35 10.01
C MET A 74 -0.86 6.49 10.73
N GLU A 75 -1.38 7.71 10.58
CA GLU A 75 -0.83 8.88 11.24
C GLU A 75 -0.97 8.78 12.76
N ASP A 76 -2.12 8.33 13.22
CA ASP A 76 -2.39 8.18 14.65
C ASP A 76 -1.46 7.16 15.30
N GLU A 77 -1.12 6.09 14.59
CA GLU A 77 -0.21 5.07 15.09
C GLU A 77 1.22 5.58 15.22
N ILE A 78 1.56 6.60 14.46
CA ILE A 78 2.92 7.13 14.35
C ILE A 78 3.09 8.37 15.23
N ALA A 79 2.03 9.06 15.47
CA ALA A 79 2.02 10.19 16.38
C ALA A 79 2.10 9.73 17.87
#